data_1dc3e18b051d0359cfe647aa4b1e0b82
#
_entry.id   1dc3e18b051d0359cfe647aa4b1e0b82
#
_cell.length_a   1.000
_cell.length_b   1.000
_cell.length_c   1.000
_cell.angle_alpha   90.00
_cell.angle_beta   90.00
_cell.angle_gamma   90.00
#
_symmetry.space_group_name_H-M   'P 1'
#
loop_
_entity.id
_entity.type
_entity.pdbx_description
1 polymer ?
#
loop_
_entity_poly.entity_id
_entity_poly.type
_entity_poly.pdbx_seq_one_letter_code
_entity_poly.pdbx_strand_id
1 'polypeptide(L)' 'MVARIVPSIIELLGDGIPRSRRALFAALADRYSKEEVELTLMRLAVTDQILAAGGKYTLPPATEPDQG' A
#
# COMPACT_ATOMS: atom_id res chain seq x y z
N MET A 1 3.68 15.57 4.84
CA MET A 1 4.86 14.89 4.50
C MET A 1 4.60 13.57 3.93
N VAL A 2 5.21 13.32 2.82
CA VAL A 2 5.01 12.08 2.11
C VAL A 2 5.45 10.88 2.92
N ALA A 3 6.41 11.07 3.79
CA ALA A 3 6.96 9.96 4.55
C ALA A 3 5.94 9.25 5.45
N ARG A 4 4.86 9.91 5.79
CA ARG A 4 3.90 9.29 6.67
C ARG A 4 2.84 8.47 5.96
N ILE A 5 2.66 8.71 4.68
CA ILE A 5 1.64 8.00 3.93
C ILE A 5 2.05 6.55 3.71
N VAL A 6 3.34 6.27 3.57
CA VAL A 6 3.82 4.91 3.35
C VAL A 6 3.50 4.01 4.54
N PRO A 7 3.85 4.37 5.77
CA PRO A 7 3.48 3.54 6.91
C PRO A 7 1.98 3.37 7.06
N SER A 8 1.21 4.40 6.72
CA SER A 8 -0.24 4.32 6.82
C SER A 8 -0.81 3.29 5.86
N ILE A 9 -0.29 3.25 4.63
CA ILE A 9 -0.74 2.28 3.65
C ILE A 9 -0.34 0.87 4.07
N ILE A 10 0.89 0.71 4.52
CA ILE A 10 1.39 -0.59 4.96
C ILE A 10 0.54 -1.10 6.13
N GLU A 11 0.19 -0.21 7.01
CA GLU A 11 -0.61 -0.60 8.16
C GLU A 11 -2.01 -1.02 7.75
N LEU A 12 -2.62 -0.34 6.80
CA LEU A 12 -3.93 -0.71 6.31
C LEU A 12 -3.93 -2.07 5.63
N LEU A 13 -2.84 -2.42 4.98
CA LEU A 13 -2.73 -3.69 4.29
C LEU A 13 -2.19 -4.80 5.19
N GLY A 14 -1.79 -4.44 6.39
CA GLY A 14 -1.14 -5.37 7.30
C GLY A 14 -2.03 -6.47 7.82
N ASP A 15 -3.35 -6.35 7.65
CA ASP A 15 -4.26 -7.37 8.10
C ASP A 15 -4.38 -8.52 7.08
N GLY A 16 -3.70 -8.42 5.96
CA GLY A 16 -3.72 -9.46 4.95
C GLY A 16 -4.94 -9.45 4.04
N ILE A 17 -5.82 -8.48 4.21
CA ILE A 17 -7.03 -8.41 3.41
C ILE A 17 -6.77 -7.53 2.19
N PRO A 18 -6.97 -8.04 0.97
CA PRO A 18 -6.77 -7.24 -0.23
C PRO A 18 -7.73 -6.05 -0.25
N ARG A 19 -7.23 -4.89 -0.62
CA ARG A 19 -8.05 -3.69 -0.69
C ARG A 19 -7.87 -3.02 -2.02
N SER A 20 -8.97 -2.55 -2.59
CA SER A 20 -8.91 -1.85 -3.87
C SER A 20 -8.31 -0.47 -3.67
N ARG A 21 -7.87 0.12 -4.77
CA ARG A 21 -7.35 1.49 -4.74
C ARG A 21 -8.40 2.43 -4.15
N ARG A 22 -9.65 2.25 -4.55
CA ARG A 22 -10.73 3.08 -4.08
C ARG A 22 -10.91 2.95 -2.56
N ALA A 23 -10.77 1.73 -2.06
CA ALA A 23 -10.88 1.51 -0.62
C ALA A 23 -9.77 2.23 0.13
N LEU A 24 -8.57 2.22 -0.43
CA LEU A 24 -7.45 2.91 0.19
C LEU A 24 -7.64 4.42 0.14
N PHE A 25 -8.16 4.94 -0.98
CA PHE A 25 -8.46 6.35 -1.07
C PHE A 25 -9.46 6.75 0.01
N ALA A 26 -10.50 5.97 0.17
CA ALA A 26 -11.53 6.27 1.16
C ALA A 26 -10.98 6.24 2.59
N ALA A 27 -10.12 5.28 2.86
CA ALA A 27 -9.57 5.13 4.20
C ALA A 27 -8.61 6.27 4.56
N LEU A 28 -7.96 6.85 3.56
CA LEU A 28 -6.98 7.89 3.80
C LEU A 28 -7.44 9.28 3.39
N ALA A 29 -8.69 9.40 2.96
CA ALA A 29 -9.19 10.64 2.37
C ALA A 29 -9.15 11.82 3.34
N ASP A 30 -9.25 11.57 4.62
CA ASP A 30 -9.24 12.64 5.61
C ASP A 30 -7.83 13.10 5.96
N ARG A 31 -6.80 12.39 5.49
CA ARG A 31 -5.43 12.75 5.80
C ARG A 31 -4.61 13.08 4.58
N TYR A 32 -4.87 12.41 3.47
CA TYR A 32 -4.05 12.56 2.28
C TYR A 32 -4.94 12.74 1.07
N SER A 33 -4.44 13.42 0.06
CA SER A 33 -5.19 13.61 -1.15
C SER A 33 -5.17 12.33 -1.97
N LYS A 34 -6.13 12.21 -2.88
CA LYS A 34 -6.22 11.08 -3.75
C LYS A 34 -4.94 10.93 -4.57
N GLU A 35 -4.39 12.04 -5.04
CA GLU A 35 -3.17 12.01 -5.83
C GLU A 35 -1.99 11.49 -5.03
N GLU A 36 -1.89 11.89 -3.78
CA GLU A 36 -0.81 11.42 -2.94
C GLU A 36 -0.90 9.92 -2.71
N VAL A 37 -2.10 9.43 -2.45
CA VAL A 37 -2.29 8.01 -2.23
C VAL A 37 -1.96 7.24 -3.51
N GLU A 38 -2.46 7.71 -4.64
CA GLU A 38 -2.23 7.03 -5.91
C GLU A 38 -0.76 6.97 -6.26
N LEU A 39 -0.05 8.07 -6.10
CA LEU A 39 1.36 8.12 -6.40
C LEU A 39 2.15 7.20 -5.49
N THR A 40 1.80 7.18 -4.23
CA THR A 40 2.48 6.32 -3.27
C THR A 40 2.23 4.85 -3.57
N LEU A 41 0.99 4.50 -3.92
CA LEU A 41 0.69 3.12 -4.28
C LEU A 41 1.51 2.68 -5.49
N MET A 42 1.63 3.56 -6.47
CA MET A 42 2.41 3.27 -7.65
C MET A 42 3.87 3.02 -7.29
N ARG A 43 4.43 3.85 -6.44
CA ARG A 43 5.82 3.69 -6.04
C ARG A 43 6.04 2.43 -5.23
N LEU A 44 5.14 2.13 -4.33
CA LEU A 44 5.28 0.93 -3.51
C LEU A 44 5.15 -0.32 -4.36
N ALA A 45 4.30 -0.30 -5.38
CA ALA A 45 4.17 -1.43 -6.28
C ALA A 45 5.42 -1.63 -7.13
N VAL A 46 6.00 -0.54 -7.60
CA VAL A 46 7.21 -0.60 -8.42
C VAL A 46 8.38 -1.17 -7.62
N THR A 47 8.44 -0.85 -6.34
CA THR A 47 9.53 -1.32 -5.50
C THR A 47 9.19 -2.62 -4.78
N ASP A 48 8.08 -3.26 -5.17
CA ASP A 48 7.65 -4.53 -4.59
C ASP A 48 7.36 -4.48 -3.10
N GLN A 49 7.07 -3.33 -2.58
CA GLN A 49 6.68 -3.24 -1.18
C GLN A 49 5.22 -3.57 -1.00
N ILE A 50 4.43 -3.49 -2.07
CA ILE A 50 3.07 -3.99 -2.07
C ILE A 50 2.84 -4.71 -3.39
N LEU A 51 1.83 -5.57 -3.43
CA LEU A 51 1.48 -6.29 -4.64
C LEU A 51 0.15 -5.77 -5.16
N ALA A 52 0.05 -5.63 -6.47
CA ALA A 52 -1.19 -5.21 -7.10
C ALA A 52 -1.65 -6.36 -7.98
N ALA A 53 -2.81 -6.88 -7.71
CA ALA A 53 -3.34 -7.98 -8.49
C ALA A 53 -4.86 -7.92 -8.47
N GLY A 54 -5.49 -8.10 -9.62
CA GLY A 54 -6.92 -8.12 -9.71
C GLY A 54 -7.59 -6.84 -9.28
N GLY A 55 -6.90 -5.72 -9.42
CA GLY A 55 -7.43 -4.43 -9.02
C GLY A 55 -7.34 -4.15 -7.53
N LYS A 56 -6.66 -5.02 -6.79
CA LYS A 56 -6.52 -4.84 -5.34
C LYS A 56 -5.05 -4.88 -4.95
N TYR A 57 -4.78 -4.33 -3.80
CA TYR A 57 -3.41 -4.27 -3.28
C TYR A 57 -3.30 -5.08 -2.01
N THR A 58 -2.18 -5.75 -1.83
CA THR A 58 -1.89 -6.50 -0.60
C THR A 58 -0.41 -6.34 -0.29
N LEU A 59 -0.03 -6.70 0.91
CA LEU A 59 1.38 -6.78 1.23
C LEU A 59 1.92 -8.10 0.68
N PRO A 60 3.17 -8.10 0.21
CA PRO A 60 3.77 -9.35 -0.25
C PRO A 60 3.94 -10.30 0.92
N PRO A 61 4.01 -11.59 0.66
CA PRO A 61 4.25 -12.55 1.72
C PRO A 61 5.56 -12.26 2.40
N ALA A 62 5.59 -12.48 3.68
CA ALA A 62 6.79 -12.22 4.45
C ALA A 62 7.85 -13.17 4.04
N THR A 63 8.68 -12.80 3.10
CA THR A 63 9.71 -13.63 2.67
C THR A 63 10.85 -13.41 3.48
N GLU A 64 11.42 -14.39 4.03
CA GLU A 64 12.58 -14.26 4.73
C GLU A 64 13.66 -14.21 3.88
N PRO A 65 14.34 -13.34 3.90
CA PRO A 65 15.49 -13.32 3.06
C PRO A 65 16.41 -14.35 3.49
N ASP A 66 16.67 -14.68 3.68
CA ASP A 66 17.39 -15.39 4.01
C ASP A 66 18.29 -15.56 3.77
N GLN A 67 18.39 -15.37 3.97
CA GLN A 67 18.94 -15.42 3.80
C GLN A 67 19.60 -15.76 3.71
N GLY A 68 19.81 -15.86 3.81
CA GLY A 68 20.45 -16.42 3.71
C GLY A 68 21.04 -16.60 3.87
#